data_d27d4056b1af238d67a5d5f0eef2d8c9
#
_entry.id   d27d4056b1af238d67a5d5f0eef2d8c9
#
_cell.length_a   1.000
_cell.length_b   1.000
_cell.length_c   1.000
_cell.angle_alpha   90.00
_cell.angle_beta   90.00
_cell.angle_gamma   90.00
#
_symmetry.space_group_name_H-M   'P 1'
#
loop_
_entity.id
_entity.type
_entity.pdbx_description
1 polymer ?
#
loop_
_entity_poly.entity_id
_entity_poly.type
_entity_poly.pdbx_seq_one_letter_code
_entity_poly.pdbx_strand_id
1 'polypeptide(L)'
;MQLTTASLFTLSLAGGAFAASEPGEGVTVTPIFPSIAEERFRGEIAMAGLKELGYNVEEPKETEYAALMLALSYGDADFSVHPWEVLHDSFYQKAGGDETMIQAGSIIPGVLQGYLIDKKTADAYDIRSLEDLKKPEIARLFDTNGDGKADLTGCNPGWGCELVINHHMKAYGLEDHVNNNQGSYFALMADTIARYQAGQPVLYFTWVPQWIAGVLVEGKDVEWLEVPFTSLPGGNEGVNTMHEGKNLGFAIDRVMAVMNREFAEENPVAKTFLSQVQITTADESAQNLKMQDGEKSVEDIKRHAQEWITANRGKFDGWLEQARAVAN
;
A
#
# COMPACT_ATOMS: atom_id res chain seq x y z
N MET A 1 -66.49 -61.28 -13.01
CA MET A 1 -65.30 -61.03 -12.15
C MET A 1 -64.45 -59.96 -12.91
N GLN A 2 -64.71 -58.69 -12.60
CA GLN A 2 -64.02 -57.55 -13.27
C GLN A 2 -62.92 -57.11 -12.34
N LEU A 3 -61.67 -57.13 -12.83
CA LEU A 3 -60.51 -56.57 -12.16
C LEU A 3 -60.37 -55.11 -12.61
N THR A 4 -60.47 -54.18 -11.67
CA THR A 4 -60.16 -52.73 -11.85
C THR A 4 -58.72 -52.49 -11.47
N THR A 5 -57.91 -52.13 -12.44
CA THR A 5 -56.52 -51.69 -12.25
C THR A 5 -56.51 -50.19 -11.89
N ALA A 6 -56.05 -49.88 -10.66
CA ALA A 6 -55.82 -48.51 -10.23
C ALA A 6 -54.39 -48.08 -10.65
N SER A 7 -54.29 -47.07 -11.52
CA SER A 7 -53.03 -46.44 -11.87
C SER A 7 -52.68 -45.33 -10.86
N LEU A 8 -51.58 -45.56 -10.10
CA LEU A 8 -50.98 -44.50 -9.27
C LEU A 8 -50.17 -43.52 -10.17
N PHE A 9 -50.65 -42.29 -10.25
CA PHE A 9 -49.88 -41.17 -10.79
C PHE A 9 -48.91 -40.67 -9.69
N THR A 10 -47.62 -40.91 -9.84
CA THR A 10 -46.59 -40.27 -9.04
C THR A 10 -46.28 -38.90 -9.60
N LEU A 11 -46.67 -37.84 -8.88
CA LEU A 11 -46.35 -36.46 -9.18
C LEU A 11 -44.93 -36.23 -8.70
N SER A 12 -43.94 -36.20 -9.61
CA SER A 12 -42.58 -35.77 -9.34
C SER A 12 -42.55 -34.24 -9.24
N LEU A 13 -42.47 -33.71 -8.00
CA LEU A 13 -42.09 -32.33 -7.76
C LEU A 13 -40.58 -32.19 -8.14
N ALA A 14 -40.34 -31.67 -9.34
CA ALA A 14 -39.02 -31.12 -9.68
C ALA A 14 -38.82 -29.85 -8.84
N GLY A 15 -38.21 -29.97 -7.68
CA GLY A 15 -37.69 -28.84 -6.94
C GLY A 15 -36.57 -28.19 -7.77
N GLY A 16 -36.88 -27.12 -8.48
CA GLY A 16 -35.89 -26.23 -9.06
C GLY A 16 -35.11 -25.63 -7.87
N ALA A 17 -33.87 -26.06 -7.67
CA ALA A 17 -32.94 -25.30 -6.86
C ALA A 17 -32.74 -23.97 -7.57
N PHE A 18 -33.41 -22.93 -7.12
CA PHE A 18 -33.00 -21.57 -7.44
C PHE A 18 -31.58 -21.46 -6.86
N ALA A 19 -30.57 -21.32 -7.72
CA ALA A 19 -29.27 -20.85 -7.26
C ALA A 19 -29.54 -19.54 -6.53
N ALA A 20 -29.15 -19.46 -5.26
CA ALA A 20 -29.23 -18.20 -4.54
C ALA A 20 -28.39 -17.19 -5.33
N SER A 21 -28.95 -16.01 -5.61
CA SER A 21 -28.21 -14.94 -6.28
C SER A 21 -27.01 -14.57 -5.43
N GLU A 22 -25.87 -14.28 -6.09
CA GLU A 22 -24.68 -13.80 -5.35
C GLU A 22 -25.03 -12.44 -4.72
N PRO A 23 -24.52 -12.13 -3.51
CA PRO A 23 -24.93 -10.93 -2.76
C PRO A 23 -24.72 -9.60 -3.49
N GLY A 24 -23.72 -9.54 -4.38
CA GLY A 24 -23.40 -8.34 -5.17
C GLY A 24 -24.10 -8.26 -6.53
N GLU A 25 -25.01 -9.18 -6.86
CA GLU A 25 -25.66 -9.22 -8.18
C GLU A 25 -26.44 -7.92 -8.47
N GLY A 26 -26.12 -7.29 -9.60
CA GLY A 26 -26.73 -6.04 -10.04
C GLY A 26 -26.08 -4.77 -9.47
N VAL A 27 -25.11 -4.89 -8.59
CA VAL A 27 -24.36 -3.74 -8.03
C VAL A 27 -23.06 -3.53 -8.81
N THR A 28 -22.86 -2.32 -9.33
CA THR A 28 -21.59 -1.91 -9.94
C THR A 28 -20.70 -1.27 -8.89
N VAL A 29 -19.39 -1.58 -8.95
CA VAL A 29 -18.38 -1.07 -8.02
C VAL A 29 -17.23 -0.43 -8.80
N THR A 30 -16.92 0.81 -8.46
CA THR A 30 -15.86 1.62 -9.08
C THR A 30 -14.66 1.72 -8.16
N PRO A 31 -13.59 0.92 -8.37
CA PRO A 31 -12.35 1.05 -7.60
C PRO A 31 -11.52 2.26 -8.04
N ILE A 32 -10.69 2.77 -7.10
CA ILE A 32 -9.72 3.82 -7.41
C ILE A 32 -8.36 3.47 -6.81
N PHE A 33 -7.31 3.57 -7.64
CA PHE A 33 -5.94 3.20 -7.30
C PHE A 33 -5.00 4.41 -7.40
N PRO A 34 -3.88 4.44 -6.68
CA PRO A 34 -2.81 5.39 -6.95
C PRO A 34 -2.13 5.05 -8.29
N SER A 35 -1.54 6.08 -8.92
CA SER A 35 -0.74 5.92 -10.15
C SER A 35 0.64 5.30 -9.86
N ILE A 36 0.67 4.24 -9.05
CA ILE A 36 1.87 3.51 -8.63
C ILE A 36 1.65 2.03 -8.96
N ALA A 37 2.28 1.56 -10.03
CA ALA A 37 2.06 0.21 -10.55
C ALA A 37 2.43 -0.89 -9.52
N GLU A 38 3.42 -0.65 -8.68
CA GLU A 38 3.90 -1.53 -7.61
C GLU A 38 2.84 -1.81 -6.54
N GLU A 39 1.82 -0.98 -6.45
CA GLU A 39 0.74 -1.12 -5.48
C GLU A 39 -0.51 -1.82 -6.06
N ARG A 40 -0.57 -2.01 -7.36
CA ARG A 40 -1.74 -2.56 -8.07
C ARG A 40 -2.13 -3.97 -7.60
N PHE A 41 -1.17 -4.78 -7.21
CA PHE A 41 -1.36 -6.19 -6.85
C PHE A 41 -2.44 -6.40 -5.78
N ARG A 42 -2.41 -5.64 -4.68
CA ARG A 42 -3.43 -5.74 -3.61
C ARG A 42 -4.82 -5.32 -4.08
N GLY A 43 -4.88 -4.36 -4.99
CA GLY A 43 -6.12 -3.94 -5.61
C GLY A 43 -6.76 -5.04 -6.48
N GLU A 44 -5.95 -5.76 -7.27
CA GLU A 44 -6.43 -6.88 -8.10
C GLU A 44 -6.94 -8.04 -7.24
N ILE A 45 -6.33 -8.32 -6.08
CA ILE A 45 -6.84 -9.32 -5.11
C ILE A 45 -8.21 -8.89 -4.56
N ALA A 46 -8.35 -7.62 -4.16
CA ALA A 46 -9.61 -7.08 -3.65
C ALA A 46 -10.73 -7.12 -4.71
N MET A 47 -10.42 -6.70 -5.94
CA MET A 47 -11.36 -6.74 -7.06
C MET A 47 -11.79 -8.16 -7.41
N ALA A 48 -10.87 -9.14 -7.37
CA ALA A 48 -11.19 -10.54 -7.64
C ALA A 48 -12.23 -11.09 -6.65
N GLY A 49 -12.09 -10.78 -5.35
CA GLY A 49 -13.04 -11.22 -4.34
C GLY A 49 -14.42 -10.57 -4.48
N LEU A 50 -14.48 -9.27 -4.80
CA LEU A 50 -15.76 -8.61 -5.08
C LEU A 50 -16.45 -9.23 -6.31
N LYS A 51 -15.69 -9.60 -7.35
CA LYS A 51 -16.25 -10.33 -8.51
C LYS A 51 -16.79 -11.71 -8.11
N GLU A 52 -16.09 -12.45 -7.23
CA GLU A 52 -16.59 -13.75 -6.71
C GLU A 52 -17.80 -13.61 -5.79
N LEU A 53 -18.08 -12.41 -5.27
CA LEU A 53 -19.29 -12.07 -4.52
C LEU A 53 -20.44 -11.56 -5.42
N GLY A 54 -20.24 -11.56 -6.75
CA GLY A 54 -21.26 -11.20 -7.73
C GLY A 54 -21.29 -9.72 -8.13
N TYR A 55 -20.41 -8.87 -7.58
CA TYR A 55 -20.34 -7.46 -7.97
C TYR A 55 -19.82 -7.28 -9.41
N ASN A 56 -20.39 -6.31 -10.13
CA ASN A 56 -19.86 -5.84 -11.40
C ASN A 56 -18.73 -4.82 -11.12
N VAL A 57 -17.50 -5.28 -11.03
CA VAL A 57 -16.33 -4.45 -10.69
C VAL A 57 -15.73 -3.87 -11.96
N GLU A 58 -15.75 -2.54 -12.05
CA GLU A 58 -15.15 -1.78 -13.17
C GLU A 58 -13.61 -1.86 -13.15
N GLU A 59 -12.98 -1.44 -14.26
CA GLU A 59 -11.53 -1.20 -14.26
C GLU A 59 -11.24 0.00 -13.34
N PRO A 60 -10.15 -0.04 -12.55
CA PRO A 60 -9.87 1.00 -11.58
C PRO A 60 -9.55 2.34 -12.26
N LYS A 61 -10.08 3.42 -11.70
CA LYS A 61 -9.57 4.77 -11.98
C LYS A 61 -8.20 4.93 -11.34
N GLU A 62 -7.31 5.69 -11.97
CA GLU A 62 -5.96 5.94 -11.44
C GLU A 62 -5.72 7.43 -11.23
N THR A 63 -5.17 7.81 -10.06
CA THR A 63 -4.85 9.19 -9.72
C THR A 63 -3.88 9.27 -8.54
N GLU A 64 -3.49 10.50 -8.14
CA GLU A 64 -2.67 10.73 -6.95
C GLU A 64 -3.51 10.69 -5.67
N TYR A 65 -2.88 10.38 -4.52
CA TYR A 65 -3.56 10.11 -3.25
C TYR A 65 -4.52 11.21 -2.77
N ALA A 66 -4.16 12.49 -2.94
CA ALA A 66 -5.04 13.59 -2.55
C ALA A 66 -6.34 13.61 -3.38
N ALA A 67 -6.25 13.38 -4.68
CA ALA A 67 -7.40 13.31 -5.57
C ALA A 67 -8.20 12.00 -5.38
N LEU A 68 -7.52 10.89 -5.06
CA LEU A 68 -8.12 9.62 -4.70
C LEU A 68 -9.06 9.77 -3.49
N MET A 69 -8.61 10.45 -2.43
CA MET A 69 -9.44 10.70 -1.24
C MET A 69 -10.65 11.58 -1.56
N LEU A 70 -10.49 12.60 -2.41
CA LEU A 70 -11.61 13.43 -2.86
C LEU A 70 -12.63 12.62 -3.67
N ALA A 71 -12.18 11.75 -4.58
CA ALA A 71 -13.06 10.91 -5.39
C ALA A 71 -13.88 9.94 -4.52
N LEU A 72 -13.26 9.33 -3.51
CA LEU A 72 -13.96 8.51 -2.52
C LEU A 72 -14.97 9.33 -1.71
N SER A 73 -14.58 10.52 -1.26
CA SER A 73 -15.44 11.40 -0.47
C SER A 73 -16.71 11.84 -1.24
N TYR A 74 -16.58 12.10 -2.52
CA TYR A 74 -17.71 12.54 -3.37
C TYR A 74 -18.54 11.38 -3.97
N GLY A 75 -18.11 10.13 -3.76
CA GLY A 75 -18.78 8.97 -4.37
C GLY A 75 -18.47 8.80 -5.86
N ASP A 76 -17.44 9.48 -6.39
CA ASP A 76 -16.93 9.26 -7.75
C ASP A 76 -16.21 7.90 -7.88
N ALA A 77 -15.84 7.30 -6.76
CA ALA A 77 -15.34 5.96 -6.60
C ALA A 77 -15.80 5.36 -5.26
N ASP A 78 -15.88 4.03 -5.19
CA ASP A 78 -16.48 3.32 -4.06
C ASP A 78 -15.45 2.86 -3.03
N PHE A 79 -14.26 2.44 -3.47
CA PHE A 79 -13.21 1.97 -2.56
C PHE A 79 -11.80 2.11 -3.11
N SER A 80 -10.84 2.11 -2.18
CA SER A 80 -9.42 1.92 -2.41
C SER A 80 -8.82 1.05 -1.29
N VAL A 81 -7.84 0.21 -1.64
CA VAL A 81 -7.08 -0.61 -0.68
C VAL A 81 -5.61 -0.17 -0.62
N HIS A 82 -5.37 1.12 -0.81
CA HIS A 82 -4.03 1.68 -1.01
C HIS A 82 -3.60 2.71 0.04
N PRO A 83 -4.51 3.51 0.63
CA PRO A 83 -4.10 4.53 1.58
C PRO A 83 -3.38 3.96 2.80
N TRP A 84 -2.30 4.61 3.21
CA TRP A 84 -1.65 4.38 4.47
C TRP A 84 -2.34 5.23 5.54
N GLU A 85 -2.60 4.66 6.70
CA GLU A 85 -3.44 5.28 7.72
C GLU A 85 -2.86 6.62 8.22
N VAL A 86 -1.61 6.61 8.68
CA VAL A 86 -0.96 7.80 9.24
C VAL A 86 -0.38 8.70 8.15
N LEU A 87 0.27 8.11 7.15
CA LEU A 87 0.93 8.87 6.06
C LEU A 87 -0.06 9.74 5.29
N HIS A 88 -1.26 9.21 5.00
CA HIS A 88 -2.26 9.90 4.20
C HIS A 88 -3.39 10.51 5.04
N ASP A 89 -3.28 10.53 6.38
CA ASP A 89 -4.32 11.09 7.26
C ASP A 89 -4.68 12.52 6.89
N SER A 90 -3.69 13.37 6.58
CA SER A 90 -3.95 14.76 6.19
C SER A 90 -4.79 14.88 4.91
N PHE A 91 -4.67 13.94 3.97
CA PHE A 91 -5.51 13.90 2.76
C PHE A 91 -6.91 13.39 3.09
N TYR A 92 -7.00 12.34 3.93
CA TYR A 92 -8.25 11.78 4.42
C TYR A 92 -9.11 12.83 5.15
N GLN A 93 -8.52 13.53 6.12
CA GLN A 93 -9.22 14.57 6.90
C GLN A 93 -9.67 15.75 6.03
N LYS A 94 -8.81 16.23 5.13
CA LYS A 94 -9.14 17.33 4.20
C LYS A 94 -10.24 16.98 3.21
N ALA A 95 -10.39 15.71 2.87
CA ALA A 95 -11.45 15.23 1.99
C ALA A 95 -12.80 15.00 2.71
N GLY A 96 -12.86 15.17 4.04
CA GLY A 96 -14.08 15.00 4.83
C GLY A 96 -14.00 13.92 5.90
N GLY A 97 -12.92 13.13 5.93
CA GLY A 97 -12.67 12.13 6.96
C GLY A 97 -13.81 11.14 7.15
N ASP A 98 -14.08 10.81 8.41
CA ASP A 98 -15.14 9.86 8.78
C ASP A 98 -16.57 10.36 8.46
N GLU A 99 -16.75 11.63 8.08
CA GLU A 99 -18.08 12.11 7.66
C GLU A 99 -18.49 11.55 6.29
N THR A 100 -17.52 11.35 5.39
CA THR A 100 -17.77 10.95 3.99
C THR A 100 -17.17 9.59 3.60
N MET A 101 -16.24 9.09 4.39
CA MET A 101 -15.52 7.84 4.12
C MET A 101 -15.50 6.92 5.36
N ILE A 102 -15.12 5.66 5.16
CA ILE A 102 -14.93 4.66 6.21
C ILE A 102 -13.59 3.96 5.98
N GLN A 103 -12.78 3.85 7.04
CA GLN A 103 -11.62 2.97 7.07
C GLN A 103 -12.09 1.56 7.50
N ALA A 104 -12.26 0.66 6.54
CA ALA A 104 -12.93 -0.62 6.75
C ALA A 104 -12.03 -1.70 7.38
N GLY A 105 -10.73 -1.73 7.04
CA GLY A 105 -9.81 -2.73 7.58
C GLY A 105 -8.37 -2.52 7.13
N SER A 106 -7.43 -3.25 7.76
CA SER A 106 -6.00 -3.20 7.45
C SER A 106 -5.63 -4.24 6.39
N ILE A 107 -5.22 -3.78 5.23
CA ILE A 107 -4.79 -4.62 4.08
C ILE A 107 -3.36 -5.13 4.28
N ILE A 108 -2.43 -4.26 4.67
CA ILE A 108 -1.05 -4.63 4.97
C ILE A 108 -0.64 -3.96 6.28
N PRO A 109 -0.52 -4.71 7.37
CA PRO A 109 -0.02 -4.18 8.63
C PRO A 109 1.50 -4.10 8.64
N GLY A 110 2.06 -3.16 9.43
CA GLY A 110 3.49 -3.09 9.72
C GLY A 110 4.34 -2.64 8.54
N VAL A 111 3.81 -1.75 7.70
CA VAL A 111 4.55 -1.12 6.63
C VAL A 111 5.51 -0.07 7.18
N LEU A 112 6.70 0.05 6.58
CA LEU A 112 7.80 0.87 7.07
C LEU A 112 8.15 1.96 6.07
N GLN A 113 8.69 3.07 6.57
CA GLN A 113 9.33 4.12 5.78
C GLN A 113 10.53 4.66 6.54
N GLY A 114 11.51 5.19 5.81
CA GLY A 114 12.66 5.81 6.45
C GLY A 114 13.76 6.18 5.47
N TYR A 115 14.89 6.56 6.04
CA TYR A 115 16.10 6.94 5.34
C TYR A 115 17.13 5.83 5.44
N LEU A 116 17.81 5.54 4.33
CA LEU A 116 18.89 4.55 4.30
C LEU A 116 20.15 5.15 3.66
N ILE A 117 21.30 4.61 4.10
CA ILE A 117 22.59 4.82 3.46
C ILE A 117 23.24 3.47 3.16
N ASP A 118 24.21 3.45 2.27
CA ASP A 118 25.01 2.25 2.06
C ASP A 118 25.79 1.85 3.32
N LYS A 119 25.76 0.55 3.62
CA LYS A 119 26.36 0.00 4.83
C LYS A 119 27.86 0.25 4.90
N LYS A 120 28.55 0.20 3.77
CA LYS A 120 30.00 0.44 3.71
C LYS A 120 30.36 1.83 4.22
N THR A 121 29.60 2.85 3.79
CA THR A 121 29.83 4.24 4.24
C THR A 121 29.38 4.41 5.70
N ALA A 122 28.24 3.81 6.07
CA ALA A 122 27.78 3.82 7.46
C ALA A 122 28.82 3.32 8.43
N ASP A 123 29.42 2.16 8.12
CA ASP A 123 30.44 1.51 8.98
C ASP A 123 31.78 2.24 8.96
N ALA A 124 32.21 2.76 7.79
CA ALA A 124 33.51 3.43 7.66
C ALA A 124 33.57 4.77 8.42
N TYR A 125 32.46 5.48 8.54
CA TYR A 125 32.38 6.82 9.14
C TYR A 125 31.53 6.86 10.41
N ASP A 126 31.05 5.70 10.91
CA ASP A 126 30.19 5.55 12.09
C ASP A 126 28.94 6.46 12.00
N ILE A 127 28.28 6.43 10.83
CA ILE A 127 27.06 7.19 10.59
C ILE A 127 25.86 6.34 11.04
N ARG A 128 25.05 6.86 11.96
CA ARG A 128 23.90 6.13 12.52
C ARG A 128 22.60 6.95 12.47
N SER A 129 22.69 8.27 12.35
CA SER A 129 21.56 9.17 12.42
C SER A 129 21.59 10.22 11.32
N LEU A 130 20.42 10.72 10.93
CA LEU A 130 20.29 11.91 10.07
C LEU A 130 21.05 13.11 10.65
N GLU A 131 21.20 13.19 11.97
CA GLU A 131 21.93 14.29 12.62
C GLU A 131 23.42 14.30 12.25
N ASP A 132 24.01 13.17 11.90
CA ASP A 132 25.38 13.06 11.45
C ASP A 132 25.65 13.85 10.16
N LEU A 133 24.61 14.05 9.32
CA LEU A 133 24.69 14.83 8.09
C LEU A 133 24.93 16.33 8.33
N LYS A 134 24.80 16.83 9.58
CA LYS A 134 25.20 18.20 9.94
C LYS A 134 26.71 18.41 9.94
N LYS A 135 27.50 17.32 10.00
CA LYS A 135 28.94 17.37 9.91
C LYS A 135 29.35 17.57 8.43
N PRO A 136 30.07 18.67 8.08
CA PRO A 136 30.38 18.93 6.67
C PRO A 136 31.19 17.83 5.98
N GLU A 137 32.05 17.12 6.72
CA GLU A 137 32.82 15.98 6.21
C GLU A 137 31.93 14.79 5.88
N ILE A 138 30.80 14.58 6.59
CA ILE A 138 29.83 13.51 6.32
C ILE A 138 28.91 13.92 5.17
N ALA A 139 28.36 15.16 5.18
CA ALA A 139 27.50 15.65 4.10
C ALA A 139 28.18 15.52 2.73
N ARG A 140 29.47 15.85 2.64
CA ARG A 140 30.23 15.77 1.38
C ARG A 140 30.39 14.35 0.82
N LEU A 141 30.20 13.31 1.61
CA LEU A 141 30.23 11.92 1.10
C LEU A 141 29.06 11.67 0.15
N PHE A 142 27.93 12.32 0.39
CA PHE A 142 26.68 12.19 -0.35
C PHE A 142 26.41 13.38 -1.29
N ASP A 143 27.32 14.36 -1.37
CA ASP A 143 27.23 15.53 -2.25
C ASP A 143 27.55 15.13 -3.69
N THR A 144 26.56 15.12 -4.55
CA THR A 144 26.67 14.69 -5.95
C THR A 144 26.76 15.86 -6.92
N ASN A 145 26.45 17.08 -6.45
CA ASN A 145 26.38 18.29 -7.27
C ASN A 145 27.50 19.31 -6.93
N GLY A 146 28.24 19.10 -5.83
CA GLY A 146 29.38 19.93 -5.42
C GLY A 146 29.00 21.19 -4.63
N ASP A 147 27.79 21.27 -4.06
CA ASP A 147 27.32 22.41 -3.27
C ASP A 147 27.64 22.32 -1.76
N GLY A 148 28.21 21.19 -1.33
CA GLY A 148 28.62 20.93 0.05
C GLY A 148 27.54 20.33 0.94
N LYS A 149 26.33 20.07 0.42
CA LYS A 149 25.23 19.41 1.12
C LYS A 149 25.10 17.95 0.71
N ALA A 150 24.53 17.12 1.57
CA ALA A 150 24.18 15.75 1.22
C ALA A 150 22.94 15.74 0.30
N ASP A 151 23.01 14.96 -0.77
CA ASP A 151 21.88 14.77 -1.69
C ASP A 151 21.06 13.55 -1.28
N LEU A 152 19.92 13.79 -0.64
CA LEU A 152 18.93 12.79 -0.32
C LEU A 152 18.07 12.49 -1.56
N THR A 153 18.06 11.26 -2.05
CA THR A 153 17.03 10.82 -3.00
C THR A 153 15.70 10.73 -2.26
N GLY A 154 14.84 11.72 -2.45
CA GLY A 154 13.51 11.84 -1.84
C GLY A 154 12.42 11.16 -2.67
N CYS A 155 11.16 11.52 -2.41
CA CYS A 155 10.02 10.97 -3.12
C CYS A 155 9.35 11.99 -4.07
N ASN A 156 8.31 11.56 -4.81
CA ASN A 156 7.59 12.42 -5.74
C ASN A 156 6.96 13.61 -4.99
N PRO A 157 6.99 14.81 -5.61
CA PRO A 157 6.14 15.91 -5.17
C PRO A 157 4.66 15.48 -5.15
N GLY A 158 3.94 15.88 -4.10
CA GLY A 158 2.51 15.53 -3.92
C GLY A 158 2.25 14.22 -3.18
N TRP A 159 3.27 13.40 -2.94
CA TRP A 159 3.12 12.20 -2.11
C TRP A 159 3.14 12.54 -0.61
N GLY A 160 2.55 11.66 0.23
CA GLY A 160 2.56 11.85 1.68
C GLY A 160 3.96 11.93 2.29
N CYS A 161 4.92 11.18 1.76
CA CYS A 161 6.33 11.21 2.18
C CYS A 161 6.99 12.57 1.97
N GLU A 162 6.61 13.35 0.96
CA GLU A 162 7.11 14.71 0.77
C GLU A 162 6.82 15.58 2.00
N LEU A 163 5.59 15.51 2.52
CA LEU A 163 5.18 16.29 3.69
C LEU A 163 6.03 15.94 4.91
N VAL A 164 6.29 14.64 5.12
CA VAL A 164 7.10 14.15 6.25
C VAL A 164 8.56 14.53 6.08
N ILE A 165 9.17 14.29 4.91
CA ILE A 165 10.58 14.62 4.64
C ILE A 165 10.82 16.12 4.81
N ASN A 166 9.98 16.97 4.20
CA ASN A 166 10.11 18.43 4.31
C ASN A 166 9.94 18.93 5.75
N HIS A 167 9.05 18.27 6.52
CA HIS A 167 8.91 18.53 7.96
C HIS A 167 10.18 18.14 8.73
N HIS A 168 10.75 16.95 8.45
CA HIS A 168 11.99 16.48 9.06
C HIS A 168 13.18 17.40 8.78
N MET A 169 13.33 17.89 7.53
CA MET A 169 14.41 18.84 7.19
C MET A 169 14.38 20.06 8.11
N LYS A 170 13.20 20.60 8.41
CA LYS A 170 13.01 21.75 9.31
C LYS A 170 13.17 21.35 10.77
N ALA A 171 12.44 20.31 11.22
CA ALA A 171 12.41 19.91 12.63
C ALA A 171 13.78 19.50 13.16
N TYR A 172 14.60 18.89 12.31
CA TYR A 172 15.95 18.44 12.68
C TYR A 172 17.04 19.46 12.30
N GLY A 173 16.70 20.62 11.72
CA GLY A 173 17.67 21.65 11.32
C GLY A 173 18.64 21.17 10.25
N LEU A 174 18.15 20.48 9.24
CA LEU A 174 18.92 19.88 8.14
C LEU A 174 18.85 20.69 6.84
N GLU A 175 18.05 21.74 6.75
CA GLU A 175 17.83 22.54 5.52
C GLU A 175 19.13 23.11 4.91
N ASP A 176 20.13 23.40 5.77
CA ASP A 176 21.43 23.89 5.33
C ASP A 176 22.45 22.78 5.04
N HIS A 177 22.12 21.52 5.31
CA HIS A 177 23.03 20.37 5.25
C HIS A 177 22.60 19.29 4.27
N VAL A 178 21.32 19.23 3.91
CA VAL A 178 20.74 18.19 3.05
C VAL A 178 19.84 18.81 1.99
N ASN A 179 20.02 18.39 0.75
CA ASN A 179 19.11 18.65 -0.36
C ASN A 179 18.12 17.48 -0.46
N ASN A 180 16.82 17.75 -0.34
CA ASN A 180 15.79 16.75 -0.64
C ASN A 180 15.53 16.74 -2.15
N ASN A 181 16.20 15.86 -2.89
CA ASN A 181 16.07 15.74 -4.34
C ASN A 181 14.76 15.01 -4.68
N GLN A 182 13.80 15.75 -5.18
CA GLN A 182 12.47 15.28 -5.53
C GLN A 182 12.30 15.14 -7.04
N GLY A 183 11.50 14.18 -7.47
CA GLY A 183 11.22 13.90 -8.89
C GLY A 183 10.51 12.58 -9.07
N SER A 184 10.61 11.99 -10.24
CA SER A 184 10.13 10.61 -10.46
C SER A 184 10.95 9.64 -9.60
N TYR A 185 10.36 9.15 -8.51
CA TYR A 185 11.04 8.31 -7.51
C TYR A 185 11.79 7.13 -8.12
N PHE A 186 11.13 6.36 -8.99
CA PHE A 186 11.75 5.18 -9.58
C PHE A 186 12.90 5.52 -10.53
N ALA A 187 12.86 6.68 -11.19
CA ALA A 187 13.99 7.16 -11.99
C ALA A 187 15.16 7.59 -11.10
N LEU A 188 14.89 8.31 -10.02
CA LEU A 188 15.91 8.70 -9.04
C LEU A 188 16.52 7.46 -8.35
N MET A 189 15.72 6.45 -8.04
CA MET A 189 16.21 5.20 -7.45
C MET A 189 17.04 4.36 -8.43
N ALA A 190 16.72 4.39 -9.72
CA ALA A 190 17.58 3.74 -10.72
C ALA A 190 18.99 4.34 -10.75
N ASP A 191 19.11 5.68 -10.66
CA ASP A 191 20.41 6.36 -10.53
C ASP A 191 21.09 6.02 -9.19
N THR A 192 20.35 6.03 -8.08
CA THR A 192 20.84 5.67 -6.75
C THR A 192 21.44 4.26 -6.74
N ILE A 193 20.73 3.28 -7.34
CA ILE A 193 21.20 1.90 -7.44
C ILE A 193 22.45 1.81 -8.33
N ALA A 194 22.49 2.53 -9.45
CA ALA A 194 23.66 2.55 -10.33
C ALA A 194 24.89 3.13 -9.61
N ARG A 195 24.72 4.18 -8.83
CA ARG A 195 25.79 4.76 -7.99
C ARG A 195 26.26 3.79 -6.92
N TYR A 196 25.34 3.13 -6.22
CA TYR A 196 25.68 2.07 -5.28
C TYR A 196 26.51 0.94 -5.92
N GLN A 197 26.08 0.46 -7.10
CA GLN A 197 26.80 -0.56 -7.87
C GLN A 197 28.21 -0.10 -8.30
N ALA A 198 28.39 1.20 -8.55
CA ALA A 198 29.68 1.82 -8.82
C ALA A 198 30.54 2.02 -7.54
N GLY A 199 30.05 1.59 -6.38
CA GLY A 199 30.73 1.71 -5.09
C GLY A 199 30.74 3.12 -4.48
N GLN A 200 29.86 3.98 -4.97
CA GLN A 200 29.67 5.35 -4.46
C GLN A 200 28.71 5.36 -3.27
N PRO A 201 28.88 6.29 -2.32
CA PRO A 201 27.95 6.50 -1.23
C PRO A 201 26.55 6.90 -1.74
N VAL A 202 25.49 6.38 -1.09
CA VAL A 202 24.11 6.70 -1.42
C VAL A 202 23.32 7.04 -0.14
N LEU A 203 22.42 8.02 -0.26
CA LEU A 203 21.47 8.43 0.77
C LEU A 203 20.10 8.54 0.12
N TYR A 204 19.11 7.78 0.60
CA TYR A 204 17.79 7.75 -0.02
C TYR A 204 16.68 7.48 0.98
N PHE A 205 15.47 7.92 0.61
CA PHE A 205 14.22 7.53 1.25
C PHE A 205 13.67 6.30 0.56
N THR A 206 13.04 5.39 1.31
CA THR A 206 12.26 4.27 0.76
C THR A 206 11.18 3.81 1.73
N TRP A 207 10.37 2.86 1.28
CA TRP A 207 9.36 2.19 2.08
C TRP A 207 9.37 0.67 1.85
N VAL A 208 8.73 -0.07 2.78
CA VAL A 208 8.47 -1.50 2.66
C VAL A 208 6.96 -1.72 2.87
N PRO A 209 6.27 -2.44 1.97
CA PRO A 209 6.80 -3.31 0.89
C PRO A 209 7.16 -2.54 -0.38
N GLN A 210 8.28 -2.93 -1.02
CA GLN A 210 8.73 -2.39 -2.30
C GLN A 210 9.90 -3.24 -2.85
N TRP A 211 10.12 -3.30 -4.17
CA TRP A 211 11.17 -4.12 -4.81
C TRP A 211 12.60 -3.68 -4.45
N ILE A 212 12.81 -2.40 -4.15
CA ILE A 212 14.14 -1.86 -3.80
C ILE A 212 14.74 -2.59 -2.60
N ALA A 213 13.93 -2.97 -1.61
CA ALA A 213 14.38 -3.75 -0.46
C ALA A 213 14.92 -5.15 -0.84
N GLY A 214 14.57 -5.68 -2.01
CA GLY A 214 15.14 -6.91 -2.56
C GLY A 214 16.47 -6.70 -3.31
N VAL A 215 16.76 -5.47 -3.75
CA VAL A 215 17.98 -5.08 -4.48
C VAL A 215 19.04 -4.48 -3.54
N LEU A 216 18.60 -3.59 -2.64
CA LEU A 216 19.41 -2.98 -1.59
C LEU A 216 18.93 -3.55 -0.25
N VAL A 217 19.53 -4.66 0.17
CA VAL A 217 19.09 -5.45 1.33
C VAL A 217 19.58 -4.80 2.62
N GLU A 218 18.66 -4.47 3.50
CA GLU A 218 18.95 -3.92 4.83
C GLU A 218 19.83 -4.89 5.64
N GLY A 219 20.80 -4.37 6.40
CA GLY A 219 21.78 -5.11 7.18
C GLY A 219 22.92 -5.72 6.36
N LYS A 220 22.75 -5.85 5.02
CA LYS A 220 23.78 -6.36 4.10
C LYS A 220 24.34 -5.24 3.22
N ASP A 221 23.50 -4.57 2.49
CA ASP A 221 23.88 -3.56 1.49
C ASP A 221 23.70 -2.14 2.03
N VAL A 222 22.67 -1.94 2.86
CA VAL A 222 22.24 -0.64 3.40
C VAL A 222 21.85 -0.75 4.86
N GLU A 223 21.77 0.40 5.54
CA GLU A 223 21.35 0.54 6.94
C GLU A 223 20.33 1.65 7.09
N TRP A 224 19.29 1.43 7.94
CA TRP A 224 18.38 2.48 8.35
C TRP A 224 19.11 3.53 9.19
N LEU A 225 18.92 4.80 8.83
CA LEU A 225 19.33 5.93 9.65
C LEU A 225 18.26 6.26 10.68
N GLU A 226 18.67 6.44 11.91
CA GLU A 226 17.78 6.96 12.95
C GLU A 226 17.53 8.46 12.77
N VAL A 227 16.38 8.92 13.27
CA VAL A 227 16.14 10.34 13.49
C VAL A 227 16.38 10.72 14.96
N PRO A 228 16.73 11.98 15.27
CA PRO A 228 17.07 12.37 16.65
C PRO A 228 15.87 12.30 17.60
N PHE A 229 14.67 12.50 17.11
CA PHE A 229 13.41 12.37 17.85
C PHE A 229 12.23 12.25 16.89
N THR A 230 11.11 11.71 17.35
CA THR A 230 9.88 11.62 16.55
C THR A 230 9.31 13.03 16.32
N SER A 231 9.07 13.38 15.06
CA SER A 231 8.43 14.63 14.67
C SER A 231 7.67 14.46 13.36
N LEU A 232 6.35 14.51 13.40
CA LEU A 232 5.46 14.30 12.25
C LEU A 232 4.62 15.55 11.97
N PRO A 233 4.29 15.86 10.72
CA PRO A 233 3.51 17.05 10.37
C PRO A 233 2.10 17.07 10.98
N GLY A 234 1.49 15.90 11.26
CA GLY A 234 0.20 15.76 11.92
C GLY A 234 0.25 15.71 13.46
N GLY A 235 1.47 15.75 14.05
CA GLY A 235 1.71 15.53 15.47
C GLY A 235 2.15 14.10 15.77
N ASN A 236 2.59 13.86 17.01
CA ASN A 236 3.24 12.60 17.41
C ASN A 236 2.37 11.74 18.33
N GLU A 237 1.19 12.20 18.72
CA GLU A 237 0.37 11.54 19.75
C GLU A 237 -0.09 10.16 19.28
N GLY A 238 0.26 9.12 20.03
CA GLY A 238 -0.12 7.74 19.73
C GLY A 238 0.63 7.09 18.56
N VAL A 239 1.56 7.79 17.88
CA VAL A 239 2.29 7.25 16.72
C VAL A 239 3.56 6.53 17.17
N ASN A 240 3.70 5.28 16.74
CA ASN A 240 4.92 4.50 16.90
C ASN A 240 5.83 4.68 15.68
N THR A 241 7.07 5.15 15.90
CA THR A 241 8.11 5.30 14.88
C THR A 241 9.31 4.37 15.11
N MET A 242 9.20 3.49 16.13
CA MET A 242 10.28 2.58 16.54
C MET A 242 10.20 1.24 15.80
N HIS A 243 11.26 0.87 15.12
CA HIS A 243 11.43 -0.42 14.46
C HIS A 243 12.78 -1.02 14.88
N GLU A 244 12.76 -2.23 15.45
CA GLU A 244 13.96 -2.96 15.91
C GLU A 244 14.91 -2.12 16.77
N GLY A 245 14.34 -1.25 17.60
CA GLY A 245 15.11 -0.37 18.51
C GLY A 245 15.61 0.93 17.88
N LYS A 246 15.39 1.15 16.58
CA LYS A 246 15.74 2.38 15.86
C LYS A 246 14.50 3.27 15.68
N ASN A 247 14.65 4.58 15.84
CA ASN A 247 13.62 5.54 15.48
C ASN A 247 13.74 5.92 14.01
N LEU A 248 12.85 5.42 13.16
CA LEU A 248 12.87 5.69 11.72
C LEU A 248 12.28 7.05 11.33
N GLY A 249 11.64 7.76 12.28
CA GLY A 249 11.01 9.07 12.05
C GLY A 249 9.65 9.01 11.38
N PHE A 250 9.36 7.97 10.64
CA PHE A 250 8.07 7.70 10.03
C PHE A 250 7.24 6.75 10.90
N ALA A 251 5.94 6.84 10.80
CA ALA A 251 5.05 5.89 11.48
C ALA A 251 5.34 4.45 11.02
N ILE A 252 5.32 3.51 11.97
CA ILE A 252 5.09 2.10 11.64
C ILE A 252 3.60 2.00 11.33
N ASP A 253 3.28 1.92 10.06
CA ASP A 253 1.95 2.21 9.54
C ASP A 253 1.26 0.94 9.02
N ARG A 254 0.07 1.10 8.51
CA ARG A 254 -0.71 0.05 7.84
C ARG A 254 -1.42 0.62 6.61
N VAL A 255 -1.49 -0.19 5.58
CA VAL A 255 -2.33 0.11 4.41
C VAL A 255 -3.76 -0.24 4.75
N MET A 256 -4.70 0.65 4.42
CA MET A 256 -6.11 0.54 4.78
C MET A 256 -7.00 0.31 3.55
N ALA A 257 -8.09 -0.41 3.77
CA ALA A 257 -9.25 -0.33 2.90
C ALA A 257 -10.05 0.93 3.28
N VAL A 258 -10.17 1.88 2.37
CA VAL A 258 -10.97 3.09 2.51
C VAL A 258 -12.12 3.02 1.53
N MET A 259 -13.34 3.29 2.00
CA MET A 259 -14.57 3.21 1.21
C MET A 259 -15.34 4.53 1.30
N ASN A 260 -16.04 4.89 0.23
CA ASN A 260 -17.13 5.86 0.32
C ASN A 260 -18.13 5.39 1.38
N ARG A 261 -18.61 6.30 2.23
CA ARG A 261 -19.48 5.95 3.37
C ARG A 261 -20.83 5.41 2.90
N GLU A 262 -21.50 6.08 1.97
CA GLU A 262 -22.81 5.68 1.47
C GLU A 262 -22.73 4.29 0.81
N PHE A 263 -21.76 4.09 -0.08
CA PHE A 263 -21.50 2.78 -0.67
C PHE A 263 -21.28 1.68 0.38
N ALA A 264 -20.46 1.95 1.41
CA ALA A 264 -20.15 0.98 2.47
C ALA A 264 -21.38 0.66 3.35
N GLU A 265 -22.27 1.62 3.59
CA GLU A 265 -23.52 1.43 4.34
C GLU A 265 -24.57 0.66 3.53
N GLU A 266 -24.65 0.90 2.23
CA GLU A 266 -25.56 0.21 1.31
C GLU A 266 -25.06 -1.21 0.94
N ASN A 267 -23.75 -1.47 1.05
CA ASN A 267 -23.11 -2.71 0.61
C ASN A 267 -22.35 -3.40 1.76
N PRO A 268 -23.04 -3.90 2.79
CA PRO A 268 -22.39 -4.53 3.97
C PRO A 268 -21.54 -5.75 3.61
N VAL A 269 -21.87 -6.47 2.54
CA VAL A 269 -21.09 -7.59 2.03
C VAL A 269 -19.73 -7.12 1.50
N ALA A 270 -19.70 -6.10 0.63
CA ALA A 270 -18.47 -5.52 0.12
C ALA A 270 -17.61 -4.96 1.27
N LYS A 271 -18.23 -4.23 2.20
CA LYS A 271 -17.54 -3.69 3.40
C LYS A 271 -16.92 -4.81 4.23
N THR A 272 -17.68 -5.88 4.51
CA THR A 272 -17.17 -7.01 5.30
C THR A 272 -16.02 -7.69 4.58
N PHE A 273 -16.14 -7.96 3.28
CA PHE A 273 -15.07 -8.55 2.50
C PHE A 273 -13.80 -7.69 2.55
N LEU A 274 -13.89 -6.40 2.19
CA LEU A 274 -12.75 -5.49 2.18
C LEU A 274 -12.11 -5.32 3.56
N SER A 275 -12.89 -5.44 4.65
CA SER A 275 -12.35 -5.41 6.01
C SER A 275 -11.52 -6.65 6.39
N GLN A 276 -11.68 -7.75 5.67
CA GLN A 276 -10.98 -9.01 5.92
C GLN A 276 -9.75 -9.22 5.02
N VAL A 277 -9.71 -8.56 3.85
CA VAL A 277 -8.59 -8.69 2.92
C VAL A 277 -7.30 -8.30 3.61
N GLN A 278 -6.35 -9.23 3.65
CA GLN A 278 -5.05 -8.98 4.27
C GLN A 278 -3.95 -9.78 3.57
N ILE A 279 -2.94 -9.08 3.06
CA ILE A 279 -1.70 -9.64 2.55
C ILE A 279 -0.53 -9.23 3.44
N THR A 280 0.63 -9.84 3.26
CA THR A 280 1.84 -9.48 4.01
C THR A 280 2.73 -8.53 3.21
N THR A 281 3.61 -7.81 3.89
CA THR A 281 4.69 -7.04 3.25
C THR A 281 5.56 -7.93 2.36
N ALA A 282 5.76 -9.20 2.75
CA ALA A 282 6.51 -10.18 1.96
C ALA A 282 5.80 -10.56 0.66
N ASP A 283 4.46 -10.74 0.69
CA ASP A 283 3.68 -11.04 -0.52
C ASP A 283 3.82 -9.93 -1.58
N GLU A 284 3.65 -8.67 -1.17
CA GLU A 284 3.74 -7.53 -2.08
C GLU A 284 5.17 -7.28 -2.55
N SER A 285 6.17 -7.38 -1.67
CA SER A 285 7.59 -7.27 -2.06
C SER A 285 8.01 -8.34 -3.05
N ALA A 286 7.56 -9.59 -2.87
CA ALA A 286 7.83 -10.68 -3.80
C ALA A 286 7.18 -10.46 -5.17
N GLN A 287 5.95 -9.92 -5.21
CA GLN A 287 5.29 -9.56 -6.45
C GLN A 287 6.01 -8.39 -7.15
N ASN A 288 6.40 -7.36 -6.40
CA ASN A 288 7.14 -6.22 -6.94
C ASN A 288 8.50 -6.63 -7.52
N LEU A 289 9.16 -7.64 -6.94
CA LEU A 289 10.42 -8.17 -7.49
C LEU A 289 10.20 -8.83 -8.86
N LYS A 290 9.08 -9.55 -9.08
CA LYS A 290 8.72 -10.06 -10.41
C LYS A 290 8.57 -8.91 -11.43
N MET A 291 8.01 -7.76 -11.01
CA MET A 291 7.90 -6.57 -11.88
C MET A 291 9.28 -6.03 -12.26
N GLN A 292 10.22 -6.00 -11.32
CA GLN A 292 11.61 -5.62 -11.58
C GLN A 292 12.30 -6.57 -12.55
N ASP A 293 11.97 -7.86 -12.52
CA ASP A 293 12.46 -8.90 -13.45
C ASP A 293 11.77 -8.85 -14.82
N GLY A 294 10.85 -7.92 -15.03
CA GLY A 294 10.23 -7.63 -16.34
C GLY A 294 8.74 -7.97 -16.47
N GLU A 295 8.12 -8.64 -15.47
CA GLU A 295 6.70 -8.99 -15.47
C GLU A 295 5.85 -7.85 -14.88
N LYS A 296 5.79 -6.70 -15.57
CA LYS A 296 5.25 -5.44 -15.08
C LYS A 296 4.01 -4.92 -15.80
N SER A 297 3.50 -5.65 -16.79
CA SER A 297 2.23 -5.27 -17.42
C SER A 297 1.05 -5.45 -16.48
N VAL A 298 -0.06 -4.77 -16.75
CA VAL A 298 -1.31 -4.95 -15.98
C VAL A 298 -1.76 -6.41 -15.99
N GLU A 299 -1.60 -7.10 -17.13
CA GLU A 299 -1.93 -8.50 -17.30
C GLU A 299 -1.03 -9.40 -16.45
N ASP A 300 0.27 -9.09 -16.33
CA ASP A 300 1.18 -9.81 -15.45
C ASP A 300 0.77 -9.65 -14.00
N ILE A 301 0.45 -8.43 -13.55
CA ILE A 301 0.02 -8.16 -12.18
C ILE A 301 -1.30 -8.86 -11.86
N LYS A 302 -2.27 -8.84 -12.78
CA LYS A 302 -3.54 -9.61 -12.67
C LYS A 302 -3.27 -11.11 -12.52
N ARG A 303 -2.34 -11.66 -13.32
CA ARG A 303 -1.93 -13.07 -13.21
C ARG A 303 -1.28 -13.37 -11.86
N HIS A 304 -0.37 -12.51 -11.37
CA HIS A 304 0.26 -12.66 -10.06
C HIS A 304 -0.77 -12.65 -8.92
N ALA A 305 -1.79 -11.78 -9.01
CA ALA A 305 -2.89 -11.76 -8.04
C ALA A 305 -3.68 -13.09 -8.05
N GLN A 306 -3.97 -13.64 -9.25
CA GLN A 306 -4.66 -14.91 -9.38
C GLN A 306 -3.81 -16.10 -8.89
N GLU A 307 -2.49 -16.09 -9.12
CA GLU A 307 -1.55 -17.07 -8.58
C GLU A 307 -1.54 -17.03 -7.05
N TRP A 308 -1.49 -15.82 -6.47
CA TRP A 308 -1.54 -15.63 -5.03
C TRP A 308 -2.86 -16.13 -4.43
N ILE A 309 -4.00 -15.77 -5.01
CA ILE A 309 -5.33 -16.26 -4.60
C ILE A 309 -5.37 -17.79 -4.63
N THR A 310 -4.85 -18.40 -5.69
CA THR A 310 -4.80 -19.86 -5.83
C THR A 310 -3.97 -20.49 -4.72
N ALA A 311 -2.80 -19.94 -4.44
CA ALA A 311 -1.90 -20.43 -3.38
C ALA A 311 -2.47 -20.20 -1.96
N ASN A 312 -3.32 -19.19 -1.78
CA ASN A 312 -3.93 -18.80 -0.51
C ASN A 312 -5.45 -19.06 -0.47
N ARG A 313 -5.96 -20.00 -1.29
CA ARG A 313 -7.39 -20.20 -1.51
C ARG A 313 -8.18 -20.37 -0.20
N GLY A 314 -7.66 -21.15 0.75
CA GLY A 314 -8.36 -21.34 2.03
C GLY A 314 -8.55 -20.06 2.84
N LYS A 315 -7.57 -19.15 2.82
CA LYS A 315 -7.67 -17.81 3.45
C LYS A 315 -8.67 -16.94 2.69
N PHE A 316 -8.56 -16.93 1.38
CA PHE A 316 -9.43 -16.14 0.50
C PHE A 316 -10.90 -16.59 0.59
N ASP A 317 -11.17 -17.91 0.57
CA ASP A 317 -12.51 -18.45 0.78
C ASP A 317 -13.11 -18.06 2.13
N GLY A 318 -12.28 -18.07 3.19
CA GLY A 318 -12.72 -17.65 4.50
C GLY A 318 -13.19 -16.18 4.53
N TRP A 319 -12.59 -15.29 3.76
CA TRP A 319 -13.06 -13.90 3.62
C TRP A 319 -14.39 -13.82 2.88
N LEU A 320 -14.54 -14.59 1.79
CA LEU A 320 -15.78 -14.66 1.01
C LEU A 320 -16.94 -15.22 1.85
N GLU A 321 -16.69 -16.27 2.64
CA GLU A 321 -17.69 -16.88 3.52
C GLU A 321 -18.18 -15.89 4.59
N GLN A 322 -17.25 -15.16 5.24
CA GLN A 322 -17.61 -14.14 6.21
C GLN A 322 -18.42 -12.99 5.58
N ALA A 323 -18.04 -12.57 4.38
CA ALA A 323 -18.78 -11.56 3.64
C ALA A 323 -20.20 -12.03 3.26
N ARG A 324 -20.37 -13.27 2.77
CA ARG A 324 -21.68 -13.84 2.46
C ARG A 324 -22.57 -13.99 3.70
N ALA A 325 -21.99 -14.21 4.86
CA ALA A 325 -22.74 -14.39 6.11
C ALA A 325 -23.52 -13.13 6.53
N VAL A 326 -23.15 -11.95 6.08
CA VAL A 326 -23.85 -10.68 6.40
C VAL A 326 -24.93 -10.31 5.36
N ALA A 327 -25.09 -11.10 4.31
CA ALA A 327 -26.16 -10.90 3.30
C ALA A 327 -27.54 -11.40 3.79
N ASN A 328 -27.62 -12.13 4.93
CA ASN A 328 -28.81 -12.79 5.45
C ASN A 328 -29.48 -12.03 6.58
#